data_6d87885d31fe4927509287c16feb2735
#
_entry.id   6d87885d31fe4927509287c16feb2735
#
_cell.length_a   1.000
_cell.length_b   1.000
_cell.length_c   1.000
_cell.angle_alpha   90.00
_cell.angle_beta   90.00
_cell.angle_gamma   90.00
#
_symmetry.space_group_name_H-M   'P 1'
#
loop_
_entity.id
_entity.type
_entity.pdbx_description
1 polymer ?
#
loop_
_entity_poly.entity_id
_entity_poly.type
_entity_poly.pdbx_seq_one_letter_code
_entity_poly.pdbx_strand_id
1 'polypeptide(L)'
;VITPHLSNNVAGLNDGFFLYVELYHFGVAKDDVIGISYSIMDEDLEEEFVKSVPVTYSAGRAESQHIYIPVKQLPILRAKSYKLVLMAHSMKGDSLDKELTRIVRPLTIEQTIGGLVYQDVKKAIRQLRFITTQAEIDHINEGEDDQTKRMLFEEFWKTHDPNPSTSRNEAFEDYYERIDFANKHFRSYTEGWMTDMGMVYIIYGQPAQVDRTPRGSDGRTFAKWIYQDQRQFTFVDNSGFEDFRLTTPFPSGIKYRYS
;
A
#
# COMPACT_ATOMS: atom_id res chain seq x y z
N VAL A 1 -27.07 -8.11 5.44
CA VAL A 1 -26.56 -9.18 4.57
C VAL A 1 -25.06 -9.06 4.55
N ILE A 2 -24.34 -10.15 4.88
CA ILE A 2 -22.87 -10.18 4.82
C ILE A 2 -22.51 -10.62 3.39
N THR A 3 -21.76 -9.81 2.68
CA THR A 3 -21.27 -10.14 1.33
C THR A 3 -19.91 -10.84 1.46
N PRO A 4 -19.72 -12.05 0.94
CA PRO A 4 -18.43 -12.72 0.97
C PRO A 4 -17.39 -11.95 0.16
N HIS A 5 -16.22 -11.74 0.72
CA HIS A 5 -15.05 -11.20 0.03
C HIS A 5 -14.07 -12.35 -0.25
N LEU A 6 -13.90 -12.70 -1.51
CA LEU A 6 -13.12 -13.87 -1.93
C LEU A 6 -11.65 -13.54 -2.24
N SER A 7 -11.29 -12.26 -2.25
CA SER A 7 -9.91 -11.82 -2.48
C SER A 7 -9.13 -11.79 -1.16
N ASN A 8 -7.83 -12.02 -1.24
CA ASN A 8 -6.91 -11.77 -0.13
C ASN A 8 -6.58 -10.28 0.04
N ASN A 9 -6.98 -9.44 -0.92
CA ASN A 9 -6.77 -8.00 -0.87
C ASN A 9 -7.89 -7.33 -0.07
N VAL A 10 -7.52 -6.69 1.03
CA VAL A 10 -8.46 -5.99 1.94
C VAL A 10 -8.29 -4.46 1.92
N ALA A 11 -7.60 -3.93 0.92
CA ALA A 11 -7.28 -2.51 0.83
C ALA A 11 -8.51 -1.58 0.82
N GLY A 12 -9.66 -2.03 0.33
CA GLY A 12 -10.90 -1.27 0.30
C GLY A 12 -11.81 -1.43 1.52
N LEU A 13 -11.41 -2.25 2.52
CA LEU A 13 -12.26 -2.59 3.67
C LEU A 13 -11.94 -1.73 4.90
N ASN A 14 -11.90 -0.41 4.72
CA ASN A 14 -11.47 0.54 5.73
C ASN A 14 -12.36 0.58 6.99
N ASP A 15 -13.66 0.29 6.84
CA ASP A 15 -14.61 0.22 7.95
C ASP A 15 -14.52 -1.10 8.74
N GLY A 16 -13.61 -1.98 8.31
CA GLY A 16 -13.44 -3.31 8.87
C GLY A 16 -14.22 -4.38 8.08
N PHE A 17 -14.01 -5.62 8.49
CA PHE A 17 -14.65 -6.80 7.88
C PHE A 17 -14.83 -7.89 8.93
N PHE A 18 -15.51 -8.96 8.54
CA PHE A 18 -15.66 -10.16 9.39
C PHE A 18 -14.85 -11.31 8.81
N LEU A 19 -14.06 -11.96 9.67
CA LEU A 19 -13.50 -13.25 9.35
C LEU A 19 -14.58 -14.31 9.57
N TYR A 20 -14.94 -15.04 8.53
CA TYR A 20 -15.79 -16.21 8.63
C TYR A 20 -14.92 -17.43 8.93
N VAL A 21 -15.20 -18.12 10.01
CA VAL A 21 -14.46 -19.30 10.48
C VAL A 21 -15.43 -20.42 10.77
N GLU A 22 -15.12 -21.60 10.26
CA GLU A 22 -15.77 -22.84 10.66
C GLU A 22 -14.91 -23.52 11.72
N LEU A 23 -15.47 -23.68 12.92
CA LEU A 23 -14.81 -24.33 14.03
C LEU A 23 -15.33 -25.74 14.18
N TYR A 24 -14.47 -26.74 14.00
CA TYR A 24 -14.76 -28.13 14.18
C TYR A 24 -14.27 -28.60 15.55
N HIS A 25 -15.17 -29.21 16.35
CA HIS A 25 -14.92 -29.55 17.75
C HIS A 25 -14.32 -30.95 17.94
N PHE A 26 -13.31 -31.31 17.17
CA PHE A 26 -12.67 -32.62 17.34
C PHE A 26 -11.76 -32.65 18.58
N GLY A 27 -12.14 -33.48 19.56
CA GLY A 27 -11.33 -33.70 20.76
C GLY A 27 -11.50 -32.66 21.87
N VAL A 28 -12.52 -31.79 21.78
CA VAL A 28 -12.89 -30.82 22.82
C VAL A 28 -14.17 -31.28 23.51
N ALA A 29 -14.25 -31.17 24.83
CA ALA A 29 -15.46 -31.51 25.58
C ALA A 29 -16.59 -30.51 25.29
N LYS A 30 -17.85 -30.95 25.36
CA LYS A 30 -19.03 -30.17 24.95
C LYS A 30 -19.21 -28.84 25.68
N ASP A 31 -18.69 -28.74 26.89
CA ASP A 31 -18.81 -27.54 27.73
C ASP A 31 -17.53 -26.73 27.84
N ASP A 32 -16.47 -27.13 27.09
CA ASP A 32 -15.22 -26.39 27.10
C ASP A 32 -15.39 -25.05 26.39
N VAL A 33 -14.71 -24.06 26.93
CA VAL A 33 -14.63 -22.72 26.33
C VAL A 33 -13.36 -22.60 25.51
N ILE A 34 -13.50 -22.12 24.31
CA ILE A 34 -12.40 -21.89 23.36
C ILE A 34 -12.23 -20.40 23.17
N GLY A 35 -11.02 -19.91 23.33
CA GLY A 35 -10.65 -18.52 23.00
C GLY A 35 -10.08 -18.44 21.57
N ILE A 36 -10.67 -17.60 20.73
CA ILE A 36 -10.17 -17.36 19.39
C ILE A 36 -9.62 -15.95 19.30
N SER A 37 -8.40 -15.82 18.81
CA SER A 37 -7.74 -14.55 18.55
C SER A 37 -7.17 -14.53 17.15
N TYR A 38 -6.92 -13.32 16.61
CA TYR A 38 -6.17 -13.15 15.39
C TYR A 38 -5.06 -12.13 15.59
N SER A 39 -4.01 -12.24 14.77
CA SER A 39 -3.01 -11.21 14.59
C SER A 39 -2.73 -11.00 13.11
N ILE A 40 -2.30 -9.77 12.77
CA ILE A 40 -1.79 -9.43 11.43
C ILE A 40 -0.31 -9.14 11.60
N MET A 41 0.50 -9.93 10.93
CA MET A 41 1.95 -9.86 10.97
C MET A 41 2.51 -9.35 9.65
N ASP A 42 3.56 -8.56 9.74
CA ASP A 42 4.38 -8.22 8.58
C ASP A 42 5.06 -9.49 8.04
N GLU A 43 4.97 -9.71 6.72
CA GLU A 43 5.55 -10.91 6.13
C GLU A 43 7.08 -10.90 6.14
N ASP A 44 7.68 -9.71 6.02
CA ASP A 44 9.13 -9.53 5.91
C ASP A 44 9.81 -9.39 7.28
N LEU A 45 9.16 -8.67 8.21
CA LEU A 45 9.76 -8.31 9.51
C LEU A 45 9.37 -9.26 10.62
N GLU A 46 8.42 -10.17 10.40
CA GLU A 46 7.82 -11.04 11.42
C GLU A 46 7.26 -10.27 12.65
N GLU A 47 7.00 -8.97 12.49
CA GLU A 47 6.44 -8.11 13.51
C GLU A 47 4.91 -8.19 13.54
N GLU A 48 4.34 -8.26 14.76
CA GLU A 48 2.91 -8.27 14.99
C GLU A 48 2.36 -6.82 14.97
N PHE A 49 1.61 -6.46 13.91
CA PHE A 49 1.02 -5.12 13.79
C PHE A 49 -0.32 -4.98 14.48
N VAL A 50 -1.11 -6.05 14.46
CA VAL A 50 -2.45 -6.09 15.04
C VAL A 50 -2.58 -7.35 15.84
N LYS A 51 -3.08 -7.20 17.05
CA LYS A 51 -3.46 -8.30 17.91
C LYS A 51 -4.87 -8.08 18.44
N SER A 52 -5.75 -9.04 18.17
CA SER A 52 -7.10 -8.97 18.70
C SER A 52 -7.16 -9.37 20.17
N VAL A 53 -8.13 -8.84 20.87
CA VAL A 53 -8.57 -9.43 22.13
C VAL A 53 -9.22 -10.78 21.80
N PRO A 54 -8.94 -11.85 22.55
CA PRO A 54 -9.60 -13.15 22.35
C PRO A 54 -11.12 -13.05 22.52
N VAL A 55 -11.84 -13.68 21.60
CA VAL A 55 -13.29 -13.84 21.71
C VAL A 55 -13.55 -15.28 22.13
N THR A 56 -14.37 -15.48 23.14
CA THR A 56 -14.65 -16.79 23.72
C THR A 56 -15.92 -17.40 23.13
N TYR A 57 -15.86 -18.70 22.85
CA TYR A 57 -16.97 -19.50 22.35
C TYR A 57 -17.08 -20.78 23.15
N SER A 58 -18.30 -21.18 23.49
CA SER A 58 -18.54 -22.50 24.10
C SER A 58 -18.58 -23.55 23.01
N ALA A 59 -17.89 -24.67 23.21
CA ALA A 59 -17.99 -25.83 22.36
C ALA A 59 -19.43 -26.37 22.47
N GLY A 60 -20.24 -26.13 21.46
CA GLY A 60 -21.64 -26.52 21.44
C GLY A 60 -21.85 -28.02 21.22
N ARG A 61 -23.13 -28.45 21.08
CA ARG A 61 -23.49 -29.81 20.76
C ARG A 61 -23.30 -30.18 19.27
N ALA A 62 -23.15 -29.21 18.41
CA ALA A 62 -22.90 -29.38 16.98
C ALA A 62 -21.45 -29.78 16.73
N GLU A 63 -21.21 -30.60 15.70
CA GLU A 63 -19.85 -31.00 15.29
C GLU A 63 -19.06 -29.83 14.73
N SER A 64 -19.73 -28.80 14.24
CA SER A 64 -19.11 -27.53 13.76
C SER A 64 -19.93 -26.31 14.16
N GLN A 65 -19.27 -25.18 14.28
CA GLN A 65 -19.89 -23.88 14.50
C GLN A 65 -19.37 -22.88 13.46
N HIS A 66 -20.26 -22.00 13.02
CA HIS A 66 -19.95 -20.88 12.13
C HIS A 66 -19.74 -19.61 12.96
N ILE A 67 -18.55 -19.05 12.89
CA ILE A 67 -18.13 -17.90 13.71
C ILE A 67 -17.79 -16.74 12.81
N TYR A 68 -18.22 -15.54 13.20
CA TYR A 68 -17.89 -14.27 12.55
C TYR A 68 -17.09 -13.43 13.52
N ILE A 69 -15.79 -13.25 13.25
CA ILE A 69 -14.89 -12.46 14.09
C ILE A 69 -14.75 -11.08 13.48
N PRO A 70 -15.18 -10.01 14.15
CA PRO A 70 -15.03 -8.67 13.62
C PRO A 70 -13.56 -8.24 13.63
N VAL A 71 -13.06 -7.84 12.48
CA VAL A 71 -11.80 -7.10 12.33
C VAL A 71 -12.19 -5.63 12.21
N LYS A 72 -12.13 -4.92 13.33
CA LYS A 72 -12.44 -3.49 13.38
C LYS A 72 -11.19 -2.72 13.04
N GLN A 73 -11.34 -1.73 12.15
CA GLN A 73 -10.29 -0.78 11.75
C GLN A 73 -8.90 -1.41 11.64
N LEU A 74 -8.52 -1.77 10.44
CA LEU A 74 -7.12 -2.06 10.18
C LEU A 74 -6.33 -0.78 10.52
N PRO A 75 -5.27 -0.86 11.33
CA PRO A 75 -4.34 0.26 11.42
C PRO A 75 -3.85 0.56 10.00
N ILE A 76 -3.32 1.76 9.79
CA ILE A 76 -2.81 2.19 8.49
C ILE A 76 -1.65 1.24 8.08
N LEU A 77 -2.01 0.15 7.42
CA LEU A 77 -1.06 -0.81 6.90
C LEU A 77 -0.55 -0.30 5.55
N ARG A 78 0.74 -0.43 5.33
CA ARG A 78 1.34 -0.10 4.02
C ARG A 78 0.90 -1.11 2.97
N ALA A 79 0.87 -0.69 1.71
CA ALA A 79 0.63 -1.59 0.60
C ALA A 79 1.74 -2.64 0.51
N LYS A 80 1.44 -3.86 0.95
CA LYS A 80 2.31 -5.04 0.87
C LYS A 80 1.57 -6.31 1.31
N SER A 81 2.28 -7.42 1.32
CA SER A 81 1.78 -8.68 1.85
C SER A 81 1.96 -8.77 3.36
N TYR A 82 0.96 -9.32 4.01
CA TYR A 82 0.89 -9.61 5.43
C TYR A 82 0.45 -11.04 5.65
N LYS A 83 0.65 -11.56 6.85
CA LYS A 83 0.10 -12.84 7.31
C LYS A 83 -1.03 -12.58 8.31
N LEU A 84 -2.22 -13.04 8.01
CA LEU A 84 -3.30 -13.14 8.97
C LEU A 84 -3.14 -14.47 9.70
N VAL A 85 -2.89 -14.41 10.99
CA VAL A 85 -2.74 -15.57 11.87
C VAL A 85 -3.96 -15.68 12.77
N LEU A 86 -4.70 -16.76 12.63
CA LEU A 86 -5.85 -17.09 13.47
C LEU A 86 -5.44 -18.20 14.43
N MET A 87 -5.72 -18.04 15.71
CA MET A 87 -5.34 -18.97 16.75
C MET A 87 -6.54 -19.32 17.62
N ALA A 88 -6.71 -20.62 17.89
CA ALA A 88 -7.65 -21.10 18.88
C ALA A 88 -6.90 -21.69 20.07
N HIS A 89 -7.36 -21.36 21.27
CA HIS A 89 -6.78 -21.80 22.54
C HIS A 89 -7.84 -22.41 23.44
N SER A 90 -7.45 -23.39 24.27
CA SER A 90 -8.24 -23.72 25.44
C SER A 90 -8.21 -22.57 26.44
N MET A 91 -9.26 -22.49 27.27
CA MET A 91 -9.35 -21.45 28.30
C MET A 91 -9.17 -22.06 29.70
N LYS A 92 -8.49 -21.30 30.57
CA LYS A 92 -8.40 -21.59 31.99
C LYS A 92 -8.90 -20.37 32.76
N GLY A 93 -10.19 -20.40 33.14
CA GLY A 93 -10.89 -19.21 33.59
C GLY A 93 -10.96 -18.20 32.43
N ASP A 94 -10.59 -16.95 32.66
CA ASP A 94 -10.61 -15.87 31.67
C ASP A 94 -9.27 -15.75 30.86
N SER A 95 -8.34 -16.68 31.06
CA SER A 95 -7.04 -16.63 30.40
C SER A 95 -6.88 -17.71 29.33
N LEU A 96 -6.16 -17.38 28.26
CA LEU A 96 -5.75 -18.37 27.27
C LEU A 96 -4.77 -19.34 27.92
N ASP A 97 -4.95 -20.65 27.69
CA ASP A 97 -4.09 -21.72 28.23
C ASP A 97 -3.27 -22.33 27.10
N LYS A 98 -3.75 -23.38 26.47
CA LYS A 98 -3.00 -24.13 25.45
C LYS A 98 -3.47 -23.77 24.05
N GLU A 99 -2.53 -23.50 23.14
CA GLU A 99 -2.86 -23.38 21.70
C GLU A 99 -3.35 -24.74 21.16
N LEU A 100 -4.56 -24.74 20.63
CA LEU A 100 -5.21 -25.92 20.06
C LEU A 100 -4.92 -26.02 18.56
N THR A 101 -5.00 -24.90 17.85
CA THR A 101 -4.73 -24.84 16.42
C THR A 101 -4.38 -23.43 15.98
N ARG A 102 -3.68 -23.37 14.85
CA ARG A 102 -3.26 -22.13 14.20
C ARG A 102 -3.49 -22.23 12.69
N ILE A 103 -4.07 -21.18 12.13
CA ILE A 103 -4.25 -21.04 10.67
C ILE A 103 -3.55 -19.78 10.24
N VAL A 104 -2.74 -19.85 9.19
CA VAL A 104 -2.09 -18.71 8.56
C VAL A 104 -2.66 -18.54 7.17
N ARG A 105 -3.05 -17.30 6.83
CA ARG A 105 -3.54 -16.92 5.50
C ARG A 105 -2.78 -15.70 5.01
N PRO A 106 -2.45 -15.63 3.73
CA PRO A 106 -1.95 -14.41 3.14
C PRO A 106 -3.03 -13.34 3.21
N LEU A 107 -2.63 -12.12 3.54
CA LEU A 107 -3.43 -10.92 3.54
C LEU A 107 -2.67 -9.88 2.74
N THR A 108 -3.23 -9.42 1.64
CA THR A 108 -2.57 -8.44 0.77
C THR A 108 -3.29 -7.10 0.92
N ILE A 109 -2.50 -6.04 1.01
CA ILE A 109 -2.98 -4.68 0.88
C ILE A 109 -2.32 -4.12 -0.36
N GLU A 110 -3.05 -4.15 -1.45
CA GLU A 110 -2.63 -3.51 -2.69
C GLU A 110 -2.85 -2.00 -2.56
N GLN A 111 -2.06 -1.25 -3.30
CA GLN A 111 -2.22 0.20 -3.34
C GLN A 111 -3.45 0.53 -4.20
N THR A 112 -4.60 0.64 -3.57
CA THR A 112 -5.82 1.11 -4.22
C THR A 112 -5.95 2.62 -4.04
N ILE A 113 -6.75 3.26 -4.90
CA ILE A 113 -7.07 4.68 -4.79
C ILE A 113 -7.56 5.00 -3.37
N GLY A 114 -8.54 4.24 -2.87
CA GLY A 114 -9.08 4.41 -1.53
C GLY A 114 -8.02 4.23 -0.43
N GLY A 115 -7.21 3.18 -0.50
CA GLY A 115 -6.17 2.90 0.48
C GLY A 115 -5.11 4.00 0.58
N LEU A 116 -4.63 4.50 -0.57
CA LEU A 116 -3.66 5.59 -0.61
C LEU A 116 -4.20 6.88 0.02
N VAL A 117 -5.39 7.28 -0.38
CA VAL A 117 -6.04 8.52 0.06
C VAL A 117 -6.41 8.44 1.54
N TYR A 118 -6.73 7.25 2.03
CA TYR A 118 -7.05 7.04 3.44
C TYR A 118 -5.85 7.25 4.35
N GLN A 119 -4.64 6.91 3.89
CA GLN A 119 -3.41 7.08 4.67
C GLN A 119 -3.02 8.55 4.84
N ASP A 120 -2.94 9.31 3.76
CA ASP A 120 -2.57 10.73 3.78
C ASP A 120 -3.08 11.41 2.50
N VAL A 121 -4.29 11.96 2.57
CA VAL A 121 -4.92 12.65 1.44
C VAL A 121 -4.09 13.84 0.96
N LYS A 122 -3.44 14.57 1.86
CA LYS A 122 -2.64 15.75 1.50
C LYS A 122 -1.39 15.34 0.73
N LYS A 123 -0.77 14.25 1.12
CA LYS A 123 0.38 13.69 0.41
C LYS A 123 -0.05 13.15 -0.97
N ALA A 124 -1.15 12.40 -1.03
CA ALA A 124 -1.69 11.88 -2.28
C ALA A 124 -1.98 13.00 -3.29
N ILE A 125 -2.61 14.10 -2.85
CA ILE A 125 -2.88 15.28 -3.69
C ILE A 125 -1.57 15.92 -4.18
N ARG A 126 -0.56 16.10 -3.31
CA ARG A 126 0.74 16.67 -3.72
C ARG A 126 1.46 15.81 -4.76
N GLN A 127 1.28 14.50 -4.69
CA GLN A 127 1.87 13.57 -5.64
C GLN A 127 1.30 13.72 -7.05
N LEU A 128 0.08 14.26 -7.22
CA LEU A 128 -0.53 14.50 -8.54
C LEU A 128 0.24 15.52 -9.41
N ARG A 129 1.20 16.25 -8.86
CA ARG A 129 1.97 17.29 -9.56
C ARG A 129 2.63 16.83 -10.87
N PHE A 130 2.87 15.54 -11.04
CA PHE A 130 3.52 15.00 -12.24
C PHE A 130 2.54 14.48 -13.29
N ILE A 131 1.25 14.38 -12.97
CA ILE A 131 0.24 13.91 -13.90
C ILE A 131 -0.72 15.01 -14.34
N THR A 132 -0.99 15.99 -13.49
CA THR A 132 -2.01 16.99 -13.76
C THR A 132 -1.54 18.43 -13.59
N THR A 133 -2.42 19.40 -13.85
CA THR A 133 -2.18 20.83 -13.74
C THR A 133 -2.30 21.32 -12.28
N GLN A 134 -1.73 22.48 -11.98
CA GLN A 134 -1.89 23.08 -10.66
C GLN A 134 -3.35 23.44 -10.39
N ALA A 135 -4.13 23.87 -11.41
CA ALA A 135 -5.53 24.22 -11.25
C ALA A 135 -6.38 23.01 -10.81
N GLU A 136 -6.12 21.81 -11.33
CA GLU A 136 -6.80 20.59 -10.89
C GLU A 136 -6.40 20.18 -9.48
N ILE A 137 -5.14 20.34 -9.12
CA ILE A 137 -4.67 20.12 -7.74
C ILE A 137 -5.35 21.09 -6.77
N ASP A 138 -5.45 22.38 -7.16
CA ASP A 138 -6.10 23.40 -6.35
C ASP A 138 -7.58 23.10 -6.17
N HIS A 139 -8.27 22.67 -7.24
CA HIS A 139 -9.66 22.24 -7.17
C HIS A 139 -9.88 21.08 -6.16
N ILE A 140 -9.01 20.07 -6.15
CA ILE A 140 -9.10 19.00 -5.14
C ILE A 140 -8.83 19.53 -3.72
N ASN A 141 -7.93 20.51 -3.58
CA ASN A 141 -7.62 21.13 -2.30
C ASN A 141 -8.74 22.05 -1.77
N GLU A 142 -9.65 22.55 -2.64
CA GLU A 142 -10.81 23.35 -2.25
C GLU A 142 -11.85 22.57 -1.42
N GLY A 143 -11.75 21.24 -1.38
CA GLY A 143 -12.59 20.42 -0.49
C GLY A 143 -12.52 20.94 0.96
N GLU A 144 -13.68 21.14 1.59
CA GLU A 144 -13.78 21.72 2.93
C GLU A 144 -13.12 20.86 4.01
N ASP A 145 -13.17 19.55 3.84
CA ASP A 145 -12.60 18.56 4.75
C ASP A 145 -11.86 17.44 4.02
N ASP A 146 -11.19 16.59 4.77
CA ASP A 146 -10.44 15.46 4.23
C ASP A 146 -11.34 14.44 3.50
N GLN A 147 -12.60 14.32 3.87
CA GLN A 147 -13.55 13.43 3.21
C GLN A 147 -13.90 13.93 1.81
N THR A 148 -14.20 15.22 1.69
CA THR A 148 -14.47 15.87 0.40
C THR A 148 -13.25 15.82 -0.51
N LYS A 149 -12.04 16.06 0.05
CA LYS A 149 -10.79 15.93 -0.72
C LYS A 149 -10.56 14.52 -1.24
N ARG A 150 -10.90 13.50 -0.45
CA ARG A 150 -10.82 12.10 -0.91
C ARG A 150 -11.78 11.83 -2.07
N MET A 151 -13.02 12.28 -1.97
CA MET A 151 -13.99 12.10 -3.05
C MET A 151 -13.52 12.77 -4.35
N LEU A 152 -13.02 14.00 -4.28
CA LEU A 152 -12.50 14.72 -5.45
C LEU A 152 -11.26 14.05 -6.05
N PHE A 153 -10.39 13.53 -5.21
CA PHE A 153 -9.24 12.75 -5.65
C PHE A 153 -9.63 11.43 -6.33
N GLU A 154 -10.61 10.72 -5.78
CA GLU A 154 -11.13 9.49 -6.40
C GLU A 154 -11.83 9.79 -7.73
N GLU A 155 -12.57 10.91 -7.82
CA GLU A 155 -13.19 11.36 -9.05
C GLU A 155 -12.13 11.70 -10.12
N PHE A 156 -11.05 12.39 -9.74
CA PHE A 156 -9.91 12.63 -10.61
C PHE A 156 -9.39 11.34 -11.24
N TRP A 157 -9.15 10.31 -10.45
CA TRP A 157 -8.66 9.03 -10.97
C TRP A 157 -9.69 8.26 -11.79
N LYS A 158 -10.97 8.37 -11.49
CA LYS A 158 -12.04 7.81 -12.33
C LYS A 158 -12.06 8.44 -13.72
N THR A 159 -11.81 9.74 -13.83
CA THR A 159 -11.74 10.42 -15.15
C THR A 159 -10.46 10.08 -15.93
N HIS A 160 -9.43 9.59 -15.25
CA HIS A 160 -8.16 9.16 -15.84
C HIS A 160 -8.04 7.64 -15.99
N ASP A 161 -9.12 6.90 -15.79
CA ASP A 161 -9.17 5.46 -15.95
C ASP A 161 -9.20 5.10 -17.45
N PRO A 162 -8.19 4.38 -17.97
CA PRO A 162 -8.14 3.99 -19.37
C PRO A 162 -9.19 2.92 -19.73
N ASN A 163 -9.69 2.18 -18.74
CA ASN A 163 -10.67 1.11 -18.96
C ASN A 163 -11.73 1.04 -17.85
N PRO A 164 -12.71 1.95 -17.81
CA PRO A 164 -13.72 2.01 -16.76
C PRO A 164 -14.62 0.75 -16.65
N SER A 165 -14.47 -0.21 -17.54
CA SER A 165 -15.24 -1.48 -17.50
C SER A 165 -14.62 -2.51 -16.56
N THR A 166 -13.41 -2.29 -16.08
CA THR A 166 -12.72 -3.14 -15.10
C THR A 166 -12.87 -2.60 -13.68
N SER A 167 -12.52 -3.41 -12.70
CA SER A 167 -12.46 -2.96 -11.29
C SER A 167 -11.11 -2.30 -10.93
N ARG A 168 -10.18 -2.26 -11.88
CA ARG A 168 -8.82 -1.71 -11.72
C ARG A 168 -8.70 -0.44 -12.54
N ASN A 169 -7.87 0.48 -12.08
CA ASN A 169 -7.45 1.65 -12.82
C ASN A 169 -5.95 1.52 -13.12
N GLU A 170 -5.62 1.04 -14.31
CA GLU A 170 -4.24 0.73 -14.71
C GLU A 170 -3.35 1.98 -14.73
N ALA A 171 -3.91 3.15 -15.06
CA ALA A 171 -3.16 4.41 -15.02
C ALA A 171 -2.78 4.81 -13.59
N PHE A 172 -3.69 4.62 -12.63
CA PHE A 172 -3.42 4.83 -11.22
C PHE A 172 -2.32 3.89 -10.73
N GLU A 173 -2.47 2.60 -11.04
CA GLU A 173 -1.53 1.58 -10.59
C GLU A 173 -0.12 1.85 -11.11
N ASP A 174 0.06 2.07 -12.43
CA ASP A 174 1.37 2.39 -13.03
C ASP A 174 1.96 3.68 -12.43
N TYR A 175 1.13 4.71 -12.25
CA TYR A 175 1.60 5.97 -11.69
C TYR A 175 2.16 5.82 -10.27
N TYR A 176 1.43 5.14 -9.40
CA TYR A 176 1.86 4.96 -8.01
C TYR A 176 2.94 3.88 -7.85
N GLU A 177 3.02 2.90 -8.75
CA GLU A 177 4.17 1.99 -8.82
C GLU A 177 5.46 2.76 -9.12
N ARG A 178 5.41 3.75 -10.03
CA ARG A 178 6.55 4.63 -10.31
C ARG A 178 6.92 5.53 -9.12
N ILE A 179 5.94 6.04 -8.40
CA ILE A 179 6.17 6.81 -7.16
C ILE A 179 6.84 5.93 -6.10
N ASP A 180 6.36 4.70 -5.92
CA ASP A 180 6.93 3.75 -4.96
C ASP A 180 8.35 3.36 -5.35
N PHE A 181 8.59 3.07 -6.62
CA PHE A 181 9.93 2.82 -7.14
C PHE A 181 10.86 4.01 -6.88
N ALA A 182 10.41 5.24 -7.16
CA ALA A 182 11.20 6.43 -6.91
C ALA A 182 11.55 6.57 -5.42
N ASN A 183 10.60 6.31 -4.53
CA ASN A 183 10.83 6.34 -3.09
C ASN A 183 11.84 5.29 -2.60
N LYS A 184 11.88 4.14 -3.24
CA LYS A 184 12.82 3.05 -2.89
C LYS A 184 14.24 3.32 -3.40
N HIS A 185 14.37 3.93 -4.60
CA HIS A 185 15.64 3.94 -5.31
C HIS A 185 16.32 5.32 -5.42
N PHE A 186 15.58 6.42 -5.22
CA PHE A 186 16.12 7.78 -5.41
C PHE A 186 16.02 8.63 -4.15
N ARG A 187 15.83 7.99 -3.00
CA ARG A 187 15.76 8.69 -1.72
C ARG A 187 17.10 9.33 -1.36
N SER A 188 17.07 10.63 -1.04
CA SER A 188 18.19 11.37 -0.47
C SER A 188 17.77 12.01 0.86
N TYR A 189 17.86 13.34 1.00
CA TYR A 189 17.35 14.09 2.14
C TYR A 189 15.82 14.25 2.11
N THR A 190 15.20 13.96 0.97
CA THR A 190 13.76 14.01 0.76
C THR A 190 13.23 12.66 0.30
N GLU A 191 11.90 12.53 0.25
CA GLU A 191 11.27 11.37 -0.35
C GLU A 191 11.66 11.26 -1.84
N GLY A 192 11.90 10.04 -2.33
CA GLY A 192 12.42 9.81 -3.68
C GLY A 192 11.56 10.43 -4.78
N TRP A 193 10.23 10.46 -4.64
CA TRP A 193 9.33 11.09 -5.60
C TRP A 193 9.54 12.62 -5.73
N MET A 194 10.13 13.26 -4.74
CA MET A 194 10.44 14.71 -4.75
C MET A 194 11.81 15.03 -5.34
N THR A 195 12.64 14.03 -5.60
CA THR A 195 13.96 14.23 -6.20
C THR A 195 13.88 14.45 -7.71
N ASP A 196 14.93 15.00 -8.30
CA ASP A 196 14.99 15.20 -9.76
C ASP A 196 14.98 13.85 -10.51
N MET A 197 15.68 12.83 -9.99
CA MET A 197 15.61 11.47 -10.55
C MET A 197 14.20 10.89 -10.44
N GLY A 198 13.54 11.05 -9.27
CA GLY A 198 12.17 10.61 -9.07
C GLY A 198 11.20 11.28 -10.04
N MET A 199 11.30 12.58 -10.22
CA MET A 199 10.47 13.32 -11.19
C MET A 199 10.63 12.75 -12.60
N VAL A 200 11.87 12.58 -13.09
CA VAL A 200 12.12 12.05 -14.43
C VAL A 200 11.60 10.62 -14.56
N TYR A 201 11.81 9.78 -13.55
CA TYR A 201 11.34 8.40 -13.57
C TYR A 201 9.81 8.30 -13.57
N ILE A 202 9.13 9.08 -12.75
CA ILE A 202 7.66 9.08 -12.68
C ILE A 202 7.08 9.47 -14.04
N ILE A 203 7.64 10.48 -14.71
CA ILE A 203 7.11 10.98 -15.97
C ILE A 203 7.45 10.07 -17.16
N TYR A 204 8.69 9.57 -17.25
CA TYR A 204 9.17 8.84 -18.42
C TYR A 204 9.33 7.33 -18.21
N GLY A 205 9.22 6.85 -16.97
CA GLY A 205 9.43 5.45 -16.62
C GLY A 205 10.90 5.05 -16.58
N GLN A 206 11.14 3.77 -16.75
CA GLN A 206 12.50 3.20 -16.71
C GLN A 206 13.31 3.61 -17.93
N PRO A 207 14.55 4.16 -17.76
CA PRO A 207 15.43 4.42 -18.88
C PRO A 207 15.92 3.11 -19.53
N ALA A 208 16.16 3.15 -20.85
CA ALA A 208 16.70 2.01 -21.58
C ALA A 208 18.17 1.72 -21.20
N GLN A 209 18.92 2.78 -20.86
CA GLN A 209 20.32 2.67 -20.45
C GLN A 209 20.63 3.70 -19.36
N VAL A 210 21.45 3.29 -18.40
CA VAL A 210 21.97 4.16 -17.33
C VAL A 210 23.49 4.10 -17.35
N ASP A 211 24.12 5.22 -17.67
CA ASP A 211 25.57 5.38 -17.62
C ASP A 211 25.93 6.14 -16.35
N ARG A 212 26.74 5.55 -15.48
CA ARG A 212 27.28 6.20 -14.30
C ARG A 212 28.77 6.41 -14.43
N THR A 213 29.22 7.64 -14.23
CA THR A 213 30.64 7.95 -14.15
C THR A 213 31.10 7.86 -12.69
N PRO A 214 32.13 7.09 -12.38
CA PRO A 214 32.70 7.05 -11.05
C PRO A 214 33.08 8.46 -10.55
N ARG A 215 33.11 8.63 -9.24
CA ARG A 215 33.47 9.90 -8.62
C ARG A 215 34.83 10.41 -9.15
N GLY A 216 34.80 11.54 -9.83
CA GLY A 216 35.99 12.16 -10.39
C GLY A 216 36.87 12.78 -9.32
N SER A 217 38.06 13.28 -9.73
CA SER A 217 38.98 14.01 -8.87
C SER A 217 38.39 15.32 -8.32
N ASP A 218 37.35 15.85 -8.98
CA ASP A 218 36.56 17.01 -8.55
C ASP A 218 35.47 16.65 -7.51
N GLY A 219 35.38 15.37 -7.10
CA GLY A 219 34.45 14.90 -6.11
C GLY A 219 33.01 14.70 -6.61
N ARG A 220 32.75 14.84 -7.91
CA ARG A 220 31.42 14.73 -8.51
C ARG A 220 31.16 13.34 -9.08
N THR A 221 29.92 12.92 -9.02
CA THR A 221 29.41 11.72 -9.68
C THR A 221 28.34 12.11 -10.68
N PHE A 222 28.38 11.57 -11.89
CA PHE A 222 27.38 11.82 -12.91
C PHE A 222 26.61 10.56 -13.20
N ALA A 223 25.29 10.72 -13.45
CA ALA A 223 24.43 9.68 -13.98
C ALA A 223 23.73 10.21 -15.23
N LYS A 224 23.78 9.45 -16.31
CA LYS A 224 23.11 9.77 -17.57
C LYS A 224 22.08 8.70 -17.87
N TRP A 225 20.85 9.10 -18.05
CA TRP A 225 19.75 8.23 -18.43
C TRP A 225 19.42 8.44 -19.91
N ILE A 226 19.32 7.35 -20.65
CA ILE A 226 19.03 7.33 -22.09
C ILE A 226 17.75 6.52 -22.28
N TYR A 227 16.78 7.13 -22.93
CA TYR A 227 15.49 6.50 -23.24
C TYR A 227 15.47 5.96 -24.68
N GLN A 228 14.52 5.06 -24.99
CA GLN A 228 14.40 4.45 -26.33
C GLN A 228 14.20 5.47 -27.46
N ASP A 229 13.52 6.57 -27.16
CA ASP A 229 13.26 7.68 -28.07
C ASP A 229 14.43 8.68 -28.19
N GLN A 230 15.62 8.30 -27.74
CA GLN A 230 16.85 9.08 -27.75
C GLN A 230 16.88 10.28 -26.79
N ARG A 231 15.85 10.47 -25.97
CA ARG A 231 15.92 11.48 -24.89
C ARG A 231 16.98 11.11 -23.88
N GLN A 232 17.65 12.14 -23.38
CA GLN A 232 18.76 11.97 -22.44
C GLN A 232 18.62 12.96 -21.28
N PHE A 233 18.80 12.45 -20.07
CA PHE A 233 18.84 13.27 -18.86
C PHE A 233 20.15 13.02 -18.12
N THR A 234 20.84 14.09 -17.79
CA THR A 234 22.10 14.04 -17.03
C THR A 234 21.89 14.59 -15.65
N PHE A 235 22.31 13.83 -14.67
CA PHE A 235 22.23 14.20 -13.26
C PHE A 235 23.64 14.29 -12.69
N VAL A 236 23.84 15.19 -11.72
CA VAL A 236 25.11 15.35 -10.99
C VAL A 236 24.86 15.26 -9.49
N ASP A 237 25.66 14.46 -8.82
CA ASP A 237 25.78 14.47 -7.36
C ASP A 237 27.07 15.21 -6.98
N ASN A 238 26.89 16.39 -6.39
CA ASN A 238 27.97 17.23 -5.88
C ASN A 238 28.31 16.90 -4.42
N SER A 239 27.40 16.21 -3.72
CA SER A 239 27.50 15.95 -2.29
C SER A 239 28.24 14.65 -1.96
N GLY A 240 28.17 13.68 -2.84
CA GLY A 240 28.62 12.31 -2.62
C GLY A 240 27.67 11.49 -1.75
N PHE A 241 26.46 12.00 -1.50
CA PHE A 241 25.40 11.34 -0.72
C PHE A 241 24.20 10.93 -1.58
N GLU A 242 24.43 10.72 -2.88
CA GLU A 242 23.41 10.35 -3.87
C GLU A 242 22.29 11.40 -4.07
N ASP A 243 22.53 12.67 -3.72
CA ASP A 243 21.63 13.78 -4.03
C ASP A 243 21.85 14.27 -5.46
N PHE A 244 21.37 13.49 -6.41
CA PHE A 244 21.51 13.74 -7.83
C PHE A 244 20.57 14.86 -8.31
N ARG A 245 21.16 15.94 -8.86
CA ARG A 245 20.44 17.08 -9.42
C ARG A 245 20.47 17.05 -10.93
N LEU A 246 19.33 17.30 -11.57
CA LEU A 246 19.18 17.32 -13.00
C LEU A 246 19.92 18.53 -13.59
N THR A 247 20.81 18.30 -14.56
CA THR A 247 21.54 19.35 -15.28
C THR A 247 21.00 19.57 -16.69
N THR A 248 20.32 18.58 -17.27
CA THR A 248 19.62 18.72 -18.55
C THR A 248 18.36 19.56 -18.35
N PRO A 249 18.10 20.57 -19.20
CA PRO A 249 16.86 21.33 -19.13
C PRO A 249 15.65 20.39 -19.22
N PHE A 250 14.75 20.47 -18.23
CA PHE A 250 13.53 19.69 -18.26
C PHE A 250 12.45 20.42 -19.09
N PRO A 251 11.82 19.75 -20.07
CA PRO A 251 10.81 20.40 -20.89
C PRO A 251 9.63 20.86 -20.04
N SER A 252 9.24 22.14 -20.17
CA SER A 252 8.11 22.67 -19.43
C SER A 252 6.78 22.04 -19.84
N GLY A 253 5.89 21.81 -18.89
CA GLY A 253 4.55 21.32 -19.16
C GLY A 253 4.44 19.82 -19.48
N ILE A 254 5.53 19.10 -19.51
CA ILE A 254 5.48 17.64 -19.69
C ILE A 254 4.97 16.99 -18.40
N LYS A 255 3.99 16.11 -18.57
CA LYS A 255 3.35 15.35 -17.52
C LYS A 255 3.40 13.86 -17.85
N TYR A 256 3.27 13.04 -16.83
CA TYR A 256 3.04 11.60 -16.98
C TYR A 256 1.81 11.35 -17.84
N ARG A 257 1.88 10.36 -18.70
CA ARG A 257 0.76 9.81 -19.46
C ARG A 257 0.86 8.30 -19.45
N TYR A 258 -0.24 7.66 -19.13
CA TYR A 258 -0.35 6.22 -19.28
C TYR A 258 -0.35 5.87 -20.77
N SER A 259 0.44 4.86 -21.18
CA SER A 259 0.60 4.47 -22.59
C SER A 259 0.66 2.95 -22.74
#